data_897bc16598ccaf0e67f6e4b59da87c38
#
_entry.id   897bc16598ccaf0e67f6e4b59da87c38
#
_cell.length_a   1.000
_cell.length_b   1.000
_cell.length_c   1.000
_cell.angle_alpha   90.00
_cell.angle_beta   90.00
_cell.angle_gamma   90.00
#
_symmetry.space_group_name_H-M   'P 1'
#
loop_
_entity.id
_entity.type
_entity.pdbx_description
1 polymer ?
#
loop_
_entity_poly.entity_id
_entity_poly.type
_entity_poly.pdbx_seq_one_letter_code
_entity_poly.pdbx_strand_id
1 'polypeptide(L)'
;MSARLEIIDVYAREIMDSRGNPTVEAEVVVENGHTGEVVYAWADVPSGASTGQFEAVELRDGEKAYHGKGVQKAVANVNGKIAQALIGKDALEQNQIDEQMLALDGTKNKSSLGANAVLGVSMACARACADALKLPLYRYLGGCGKGTVPVPMMNILNGGAHSKNCIDFQEFMILPVGAKGIRQGLQWCAEVYQELKKLLDEDGHSTGVGDEGGFAPDLKNTFEVLDYLMKAVRSAGFEPGRDISFAMDAAASELFQEDAAMYYFPGETKSLIRKNAKTIEQNNTQETECNCEGTMVVTEEIKDVCICETDCNCLTPDTDGQMIMRSTDEMIDYYEKLVDKYPIVSIEDPLDEEDWDGWKKITERLGSRIMLVGDDLFVTNVTRLQRGINNGCANAILIKPNQIGSLTETMLAIRTAKEHGYRTIMSHRSGETEDTFIADLAVGMHTGYIKTGAPCRSERVAKYNRLLRIEEELEGAR
;
A
#
# COMPACT_ATOMS: atom_id res chain seq x y z
N MET A 1 -36.33 -5.94 -26.14
CA MET A 1 -36.12 -4.84 -25.19
C MET A 1 -34.82 -5.14 -24.47
N SER A 2 -33.90 -4.18 -24.41
CA SER A 2 -32.64 -4.32 -23.68
C SER A 2 -32.95 -4.49 -22.19
N ALA A 3 -32.28 -5.40 -21.51
CA ALA A 3 -32.34 -5.47 -20.05
C ALA A 3 -31.79 -4.16 -19.51
N ARG A 4 -32.62 -3.39 -18.81
CA ARG A 4 -32.24 -2.11 -18.18
C ARG A 4 -32.30 -2.32 -16.68
N LEU A 5 -31.23 -1.90 -16.00
CA LEU A 5 -31.20 -1.80 -14.55
C LEU A 5 -31.27 -0.31 -14.17
N GLU A 6 -32.45 0.19 -13.88
CA GLU A 6 -32.64 1.59 -13.57
C GLU A 6 -32.16 1.91 -12.15
N ILE A 7 -31.31 2.90 -11.99
CA ILE A 7 -30.93 3.43 -10.67
C ILE A 7 -32.14 4.16 -10.10
N ILE A 8 -32.68 3.66 -8.99
CA ILE A 8 -33.85 4.24 -8.32
C ILE A 8 -33.49 5.00 -7.04
N ASP A 9 -32.32 4.69 -6.44
CA ASP A 9 -31.80 5.44 -5.30
C ASP A 9 -30.27 5.35 -5.23
N VAL A 10 -29.65 6.42 -4.69
CA VAL A 10 -28.21 6.49 -4.38
C VAL A 10 -28.06 7.16 -3.02
N TYR A 11 -27.42 6.46 -2.09
CA TYR A 11 -27.26 6.91 -0.70
C TYR A 11 -25.82 6.68 -0.23
N ALA A 12 -25.34 7.52 0.67
CA ALA A 12 -24.07 7.30 1.34
C ALA A 12 -24.16 7.62 2.83
N ARG A 13 -23.26 6.99 3.58
CA ARG A 13 -23.07 7.23 5.00
C ARG A 13 -21.60 7.28 5.37
N GLU A 14 -21.33 7.88 6.52
CA GLU A 14 -20.01 7.82 7.15
C GLU A 14 -19.89 6.51 7.92
N ILE A 15 -18.79 5.80 7.72
CA ILE A 15 -18.40 4.59 8.46
C ILE A 15 -16.99 4.76 9.01
N MET A 16 -16.49 3.79 9.80
CA MET A 16 -15.15 3.83 10.38
C MET A 16 -14.19 2.93 9.60
N ASP A 17 -13.00 3.43 9.31
CA ASP A 17 -11.90 2.63 8.78
C ASP A 17 -11.13 1.86 9.89
N SER A 18 -10.19 1.01 9.50
CA SER A 18 -9.38 0.18 10.40
C SER A 18 -8.44 0.98 11.32
N ARG A 19 -8.28 2.28 11.08
CA ARG A 19 -7.51 3.22 11.92
C ARG A 19 -8.39 4.06 12.84
N GLY A 20 -9.72 3.84 12.79
CA GLY A 20 -10.68 4.63 13.54
C GLY A 20 -10.92 6.02 12.97
N ASN A 21 -10.60 6.26 11.70
CA ASN A 21 -10.96 7.47 10.99
C ASN A 21 -12.27 7.23 10.20
N PRO A 22 -13.09 8.28 9.99
CA PRO A 22 -14.28 8.15 9.16
C PRO A 22 -13.89 7.97 7.68
N THR A 23 -14.73 7.21 6.97
CA THR A 23 -14.68 7.06 5.52
C THR A 23 -16.10 6.93 4.95
N VAL A 24 -16.21 6.83 3.62
CA VAL A 24 -17.49 6.81 2.89
C VAL A 24 -17.88 5.37 2.56
N GLU A 25 -19.10 4.99 2.92
CA GLU A 25 -19.82 3.87 2.32
C GLU A 25 -20.93 4.45 1.42
N ALA A 26 -20.97 4.02 0.16
CA ALA A 26 -22.01 4.39 -0.78
C ALA A 26 -22.87 3.17 -1.13
N GLU A 27 -24.18 3.38 -1.28
CA GLU A 27 -25.17 2.38 -1.63
C GLU A 27 -25.89 2.81 -2.90
N VAL A 28 -26.08 1.86 -3.84
CA VAL A 28 -26.85 2.07 -5.07
C VAL A 28 -27.97 1.04 -5.11
N VAL A 29 -29.18 1.52 -5.37
CA VAL A 29 -30.38 0.68 -5.53
C VAL A 29 -30.80 0.69 -6.98
N VAL A 30 -30.97 -0.50 -7.55
CA VAL A 30 -31.38 -0.68 -8.95
C VAL A 30 -32.68 -1.48 -9.04
N GLU A 31 -33.51 -1.13 -10.02
CA GLU A 31 -34.71 -1.90 -10.37
C GLU A 31 -34.54 -2.56 -11.74
N ASN A 32 -34.81 -3.86 -11.82
CA ASN A 32 -34.81 -4.58 -13.08
C ASN A 32 -36.09 -4.28 -13.85
N GLY A 33 -36.00 -3.54 -14.94
CA GLY A 33 -37.13 -3.09 -15.74
C GLY A 33 -37.97 -4.19 -16.39
N HIS A 34 -37.54 -5.46 -16.35
CA HIS A 34 -38.32 -6.61 -16.83
C HIS A 34 -39.05 -7.34 -15.71
N THR A 35 -38.38 -7.51 -14.54
CA THR A 35 -38.92 -8.33 -13.46
C THR A 35 -39.53 -7.48 -12.35
N GLY A 36 -39.19 -6.19 -12.26
CA GLY A 36 -39.52 -5.32 -11.14
C GLY A 36 -38.74 -5.70 -9.86
N GLU A 37 -37.72 -6.57 -9.97
CA GLU A 37 -36.88 -6.93 -8.82
C GLU A 37 -36.01 -5.73 -8.45
N VAL A 38 -36.01 -5.36 -7.18
CA VAL A 38 -35.16 -4.31 -6.61
C VAL A 38 -33.97 -4.94 -5.91
N VAL A 39 -32.77 -4.48 -6.24
CA VAL A 39 -31.51 -4.94 -5.69
C VAL A 39 -30.72 -3.73 -5.20
N TYR A 40 -30.06 -3.85 -4.05
CA TYR A 40 -29.16 -2.82 -3.52
C TYR A 40 -27.79 -3.42 -3.23
N ALA A 41 -26.78 -2.64 -3.40
CA ALA A 41 -25.43 -2.99 -3.00
C ALA A 41 -24.66 -1.75 -2.55
N TRP A 42 -23.70 -1.97 -1.68
CA TRP A 42 -22.85 -0.91 -1.14
C TRP A 42 -21.37 -1.19 -1.45
N ALA A 43 -20.55 -0.16 -1.36
CA ALA A 43 -19.11 -0.23 -1.43
C ALA A 43 -18.49 0.81 -0.49
N ASP A 44 -17.41 0.38 0.16
CA ASP A 44 -16.63 1.21 1.07
C ASP A 44 -15.39 1.75 0.38
N VAL A 45 -15.01 2.97 0.71
CA VAL A 45 -13.83 3.60 0.14
C VAL A 45 -12.69 3.59 1.14
N PRO A 46 -11.54 2.94 0.83
CA PRO A 46 -10.38 2.96 1.70
C PRO A 46 -9.66 4.31 1.68
N SER A 47 -8.79 4.56 2.69
CA SER A 47 -8.06 5.82 2.86
C SER A 47 -6.56 5.58 3.07
N GLY A 48 -5.69 6.34 2.40
CA GLY A 48 -4.24 6.29 2.57
C GLY A 48 -3.74 6.96 3.86
N ALA A 49 -2.56 6.57 4.35
CA ALA A 49 -1.80 7.30 5.36
C ALA A 49 -0.82 8.28 4.69
N SER A 50 0.03 7.75 3.80
CA SER A 50 0.81 8.52 2.83
C SER A 50 0.00 8.63 1.54
N THR A 51 0.07 9.77 0.86
CA THR A 51 -0.64 10.02 -0.40
C THR A 51 0.33 10.65 -1.37
N GLY A 52 0.46 10.08 -2.58
CA GLY A 52 1.23 10.66 -3.67
C GLY A 52 0.67 12.04 -4.06
N GLN A 53 1.54 12.95 -4.45
CA GLN A 53 1.18 14.34 -4.79
C GLN A 53 0.09 14.44 -5.88
N PHE A 54 0.01 13.45 -6.75
CA PHE A 54 -0.87 13.45 -7.92
C PHE A 54 -2.15 12.62 -7.74
N GLU A 55 -2.43 12.11 -6.54
CA GLU A 55 -3.67 11.38 -6.25
C GLU A 55 -4.90 12.28 -6.41
N ALA A 56 -6.03 11.68 -6.76
CA ALA A 56 -7.32 12.35 -6.70
C ALA A 56 -7.69 12.71 -5.25
N VAL A 57 -8.40 13.82 -5.08
CA VAL A 57 -8.66 14.38 -3.75
C VAL A 57 -9.66 13.55 -2.97
N GLU A 58 -9.23 12.97 -1.86
CA GLU A 58 -10.13 12.47 -0.84
C GLU A 58 -10.74 13.67 -0.09
N LEU A 59 -12.03 13.92 -0.30
CA LEU A 59 -12.70 15.08 0.29
C LEU A 59 -12.94 14.87 1.78
N ARG A 60 -12.30 15.71 2.59
CA ARG A 60 -12.42 15.79 4.05
C ARG A 60 -13.13 17.08 4.48
N ASP A 61 -13.80 17.03 5.62
CA ASP A 61 -14.57 18.18 6.12
C ASP A 61 -13.69 19.35 6.54
N GLY A 62 -12.50 19.06 7.11
CA GLY A 62 -11.58 20.09 7.63
C GLY A 62 -12.10 20.75 8.92
N GLU A 63 -13.18 20.24 9.51
CA GLU A 63 -13.81 20.76 10.71
C GLU A 63 -13.23 20.10 11.97
N LYS A 64 -13.60 20.59 13.18
CA LYS A 64 -13.08 20.08 14.45
C LYS A 64 -13.38 18.59 14.70
N ALA A 65 -14.52 18.10 14.20
CA ALA A 65 -14.90 16.70 14.32
C ALA A 65 -13.83 15.80 13.65
N TYR A 66 -13.50 14.68 14.30
CA TYR A 66 -12.45 13.74 13.83
C TYR A 66 -11.12 14.40 13.47
N HIS A 67 -10.76 15.48 14.14
CA HIS A 67 -9.54 16.26 13.87
C HIS A 67 -9.41 16.73 12.40
N GLY A 68 -10.54 17.05 11.77
CA GLY A 68 -10.61 17.49 10.37
C GLY A 68 -10.85 16.37 9.35
N LYS A 69 -10.84 15.10 9.79
CA LYS A 69 -10.95 13.94 8.90
C LYS A 69 -12.40 13.48 8.62
N GLY A 70 -13.44 14.20 9.07
CA GLY A 70 -14.84 13.91 8.74
C GLY A 70 -15.09 13.84 7.23
N VAL A 71 -16.12 13.12 6.80
CA VAL A 71 -16.47 12.92 5.37
C VAL A 71 -17.90 13.35 5.04
N GLN A 72 -18.53 14.15 5.90
CA GLN A 72 -19.92 14.58 5.71
C GLN A 72 -20.15 15.41 4.44
N LYS A 73 -19.12 16.17 3.96
CA LYS A 73 -19.18 16.87 2.68
C LYS A 73 -19.26 15.89 1.50
N ALA A 74 -18.46 14.83 1.52
CA ALA A 74 -18.50 13.78 0.52
C ALA A 74 -19.85 13.03 0.56
N VAL A 75 -20.32 12.65 1.74
CA VAL A 75 -21.63 12.05 1.95
C VAL A 75 -22.75 12.94 1.42
N ALA A 76 -22.74 14.23 1.72
CA ALA A 76 -23.72 15.19 1.21
C ALA A 76 -23.68 15.34 -0.31
N ASN A 77 -22.50 15.27 -0.93
CA ASN A 77 -22.35 15.27 -2.39
C ASN A 77 -22.98 14.03 -3.03
N VAL A 78 -22.82 12.84 -2.41
CA VAL A 78 -23.50 11.62 -2.88
C VAL A 78 -25.01 11.74 -2.75
N ASN A 79 -25.51 12.06 -1.54
CA ASN A 79 -26.93 12.09 -1.23
C ASN A 79 -27.70 13.24 -1.94
N GLY A 80 -26.96 14.23 -2.46
CA GLY A 80 -27.51 15.37 -3.18
C GLY A 80 -27.20 15.35 -4.67
N LYS A 81 -26.06 15.90 -5.05
CA LYS A 81 -25.70 16.14 -6.46
C LYS A 81 -25.59 14.85 -7.28
N ILE A 82 -24.92 13.84 -6.75
CA ILE A 82 -24.67 12.58 -7.47
C ILE A 82 -25.99 11.81 -7.60
N ALA A 83 -26.76 11.66 -6.52
CA ALA A 83 -28.05 11.00 -6.56
C ALA A 83 -29.00 11.64 -7.59
N GLN A 84 -29.12 12.97 -7.60
CA GLN A 84 -29.95 13.69 -8.57
C GLN A 84 -29.52 13.48 -10.03
N ALA A 85 -28.22 13.31 -10.26
CA ALA A 85 -27.67 13.12 -11.62
C ALA A 85 -27.88 11.68 -12.12
N LEU A 86 -27.87 10.69 -11.21
CA LEU A 86 -27.85 9.28 -11.58
C LEU A 86 -29.20 8.58 -11.50
N ILE A 87 -30.14 9.01 -10.65
CA ILE A 87 -31.49 8.44 -10.58
C ILE A 87 -32.14 8.48 -11.97
N GLY A 88 -32.73 7.34 -12.38
CA GLY A 88 -33.33 7.15 -13.70
C GLY A 88 -32.35 6.73 -14.81
N LYS A 89 -31.04 6.61 -14.52
CA LYS A 89 -30.02 6.10 -15.49
C LYS A 89 -29.98 4.58 -15.46
N ASP A 90 -29.40 4.01 -16.52
CA ASP A 90 -29.13 2.58 -16.62
C ASP A 90 -27.78 2.26 -15.94
N ALA A 91 -27.81 1.52 -14.85
CA ALA A 91 -26.64 1.12 -14.08
C ALA A 91 -25.68 0.22 -14.88
N LEU A 92 -26.14 -0.49 -15.93
CA LEU A 92 -25.29 -1.32 -16.78
C LEU A 92 -24.29 -0.51 -17.61
N GLU A 93 -24.55 0.78 -17.80
CA GLU A 93 -23.69 1.70 -18.55
C GLU A 93 -22.61 2.33 -17.66
N GLN A 94 -21.80 1.48 -17.00
CA GLN A 94 -20.77 1.92 -16.00
C GLN A 94 -19.95 3.12 -16.48
N ASN A 95 -19.48 3.11 -17.73
CA ASN A 95 -18.68 4.20 -18.26
C ASN A 95 -19.47 5.52 -18.27
N GLN A 96 -20.75 5.50 -18.67
CA GLN A 96 -21.60 6.69 -18.70
C GLN A 96 -21.92 7.20 -17.30
N ILE A 97 -22.08 6.30 -16.33
CA ILE A 97 -22.29 6.64 -14.91
C ILE A 97 -21.05 7.37 -14.38
N ASP A 98 -19.86 6.81 -14.59
CA ASP A 98 -18.60 7.41 -14.14
C ASP A 98 -18.34 8.74 -14.88
N GLU A 99 -18.47 8.80 -16.19
CA GLU A 99 -18.33 10.03 -16.99
C GLU A 99 -19.27 11.15 -16.53
N GLN A 100 -20.51 10.80 -16.16
CA GLN A 100 -21.47 11.77 -15.63
C GLN A 100 -21.03 12.37 -14.30
N MET A 101 -20.51 11.52 -13.38
CA MET A 101 -19.96 11.98 -12.11
C MET A 101 -18.71 12.85 -12.30
N LEU A 102 -17.81 12.45 -13.22
CA LEU A 102 -16.63 13.24 -13.57
C LEU A 102 -16.98 14.59 -14.18
N ALA A 103 -17.97 14.64 -15.07
CA ALA A 103 -18.46 15.89 -15.64
C ALA A 103 -19.14 16.79 -14.59
N LEU A 104 -19.83 16.19 -13.62
CA LEU A 104 -20.46 16.92 -12.51
C LEU A 104 -19.41 17.50 -11.54
N ASP A 105 -18.31 16.80 -11.31
CA ASP A 105 -17.16 17.31 -10.53
C ASP A 105 -16.47 18.47 -11.24
N GLY A 106 -16.17 18.32 -12.53
CA GLY A 106 -15.58 19.33 -13.40
C GLY A 106 -14.12 19.67 -13.12
N THR A 107 -13.47 19.02 -12.15
CA THR A 107 -12.05 19.22 -11.82
C THR A 107 -11.20 18.02 -12.26
N LYS A 108 -9.89 18.24 -12.48
CA LYS A 108 -9.00 17.16 -12.91
C LYS A 108 -8.77 16.10 -11.83
N ASN A 109 -8.81 16.51 -10.56
CA ASN A 109 -8.48 15.67 -9.41
C ASN A 109 -9.69 15.37 -8.50
N LYS A 110 -10.90 15.58 -8.99
CA LYS A 110 -12.17 15.31 -8.27
C LYS A 110 -12.31 16.09 -6.96
N SER A 111 -11.73 17.29 -6.87
CA SER A 111 -11.74 18.12 -5.66
C SER A 111 -13.08 18.74 -5.32
N SER A 112 -14.05 18.77 -6.24
CA SER A 112 -15.38 19.36 -6.04
C SER A 112 -16.35 18.40 -5.35
N LEU A 113 -16.43 17.16 -5.80
CA LEU A 113 -17.29 16.11 -5.22
C LEU A 113 -16.54 15.26 -4.20
N GLY A 114 -15.26 15.03 -4.43
CA GLY A 114 -14.41 14.10 -3.72
C GLY A 114 -14.27 12.76 -4.46
N ALA A 115 -13.01 12.29 -4.62
CA ALA A 115 -12.75 10.98 -5.21
C ALA A 115 -13.40 9.85 -4.39
N ASN A 116 -13.49 10.00 -3.08
CA ASN A 116 -14.17 9.08 -2.18
C ASN A 116 -15.68 9.00 -2.46
N ALA A 117 -16.34 10.12 -2.73
CA ALA A 117 -17.76 10.14 -3.12
C ALA A 117 -17.99 9.45 -4.48
N VAL A 118 -17.16 9.79 -5.46
CA VAL A 118 -17.28 9.25 -6.85
C VAL A 118 -17.00 7.75 -6.87
N LEU A 119 -15.90 7.31 -6.23
CA LEU A 119 -15.51 5.90 -6.23
C LEU A 119 -16.51 5.02 -5.48
N GLY A 120 -17.02 5.46 -4.33
CA GLY A 120 -18.01 4.70 -3.58
C GLY A 120 -19.23 4.35 -4.43
N VAL A 121 -19.79 5.35 -5.12
CA VAL A 121 -20.94 5.15 -6.02
C VAL A 121 -20.57 4.30 -7.23
N SER A 122 -19.40 4.54 -7.84
CA SER A 122 -18.92 3.76 -9.00
C SER A 122 -18.82 2.27 -8.68
N MET A 123 -18.21 1.90 -7.54
CA MET A 123 -18.09 0.50 -7.10
C MET A 123 -19.43 -0.11 -6.68
N ALA A 124 -20.26 0.64 -5.94
CA ALA A 124 -21.58 0.17 -5.53
C ALA A 124 -22.49 -0.11 -6.73
N CYS A 125 -22.43 0.73 -7.76
CA CYS A 125 -23.15 0.53 -9.03
C CYS A 125 -22.77 -0.80 -9.69
N ALA A 126 -21.45 -1.07 -9.84
CA ALA A 126 -20.98 -2.33 -10.42
C ALA A 126 -21.43 -3.55 -9.60
N ARG A 127 -21.39 -3.46 -8.27
CA ARG A 127 -21.85 -4.54 -7.38
C ARG A 127 -23.36 -4.77 -7.50
N ALA A 128 -24.17 -3.70 -7.49
CA ALA A 128 -25.62 -3.79 -7.67
C ALA A 128 -25.99 -4.44 -9.01
N CYS A 129 -25.27 -4.10 -10.09
CA CYS A 129 -25.43 -4.74 -11.39
C CYS A 129 -25.09 -6.23 -11.36
N ALA A 130 -23.96 -6.60 -10.75
CA ALA A 130 -23.56 -8.00 -10.61
C ALA A 130 -24.62 -8.82 -9.87
N ASP A 131 -25.13 -8.30 -8.74
CA ASP A 131 -26.15 -8.94 -7.93
C ASP A 131 -27.49 -9.05 -8.66
N ALA A 132 -27.92 -8.00 -9.37
CA ALA A 132 -29.15 -8.02 -10.18
C ALA A 132 -29.09 -9.02 -11.35
N LEU A 133 -27.88 -9.23 -11.91
CA LEU A 133 -27.62 -10.21 -12.95
C LEU A 133 -27.35 -11.62 -12.40
N LYS A 134 -27.33 -11.80 -11.05
CA LYS A 134 -26.99 -13.05 -10.37
C LYS A 134 -25.59 -13.57 -10.78
N LEU A 135 -24.65 -12.66 -11.00
CA LEU A 135 -23.27 -12.96 -11.32
C LEU A 135 -22.37 -12.67 -10.12
N PRO A 136 -21.36 -13.51 -9.83
CA PRO A 136 -20.29 -13.10 -8.94
C PRO A 136 -19.61 -11.83 -9.45
N LEU A 137 -19.25 -10.90 -8.56
CA LEU A 137 -18.70 -9.60 -8.93
C LEU A 137 -17.46 -9.73 -9.84
N TYR A 138 -16.54 -10.65 -9.52
CA TYR A 138 -15.34 -10.86 -10.36
C TYR A 138 -15.69 -11.28 -11.80
N ARG A 139 -16.81 -12.00 -12.03
CA ARG A 139 -17.29 -12.35 -13.35
C ARG A 139 -17.93 -11.18 -14.07
N TYR A 140 -18.69 -10.37 -13.36
CA TYR A 140 -19.27 -9.16 -13.94
C TYR A 140 -18.17 -8.21 -14.42
N LEU A 141 -17.13 -7.98 -13.60
CA LEU A 141 -15.99 -7.11 -13.94
C LEU A 141 -15.08 -7.69 -15.04
N GLY A 142 -14.87 -9.00 -15.02
CA GLY A 142 -13.95 -9.70 -15.94
C GLY A 142 -14.58 -10.19 -17.24
N GLY A 143 -15.90 -10.15 -17.36
CA GLY A 143 -16.62 -10.65 -18.52
C GLY A 143 -16.68 -12.19 -18.59
N CYS A 144 -16.66 -12.75 -19.80
CA CYS A 144 -16.83 -14.20 -20.04
C CYS A 144 -15.55 -15.03 -19.84
N GLY A 145 -14.41 -14.41 -19.54
CA GLY A 145 -13.15 -15.11 -19.29
C GLY A 145 -13.16 -15.89 -17.98
N LYS A 146 -12.32 -16.94 -17.87
CA LYS A 146 -12.07 -17.61 -16.60
C LYS A 146 -11.20 -16.69 -15.75
N GLY A 147 -11.66 -16.29 -14.57
CA GLY A 147 -10.88 -15.51 -13.60
C GLY A 147 -9.56 -16.20 -13.21
N THR A 148 -8.58 -15.43 -12.82
CA THR A 148 -7.31 -15.94 -12.32
C THR A 148 -7.06 -15.36 -10.93
N VAL A 149 -6.90 -16.23 -9.93
CA VAL A 149 -6.61 -15.78 -8.56
C VAL A 149 -5.18 -15.22 -8.51
N PRO A 150 -4.98 -14.00 -7.99
CA PRO A 150 -3.66 -13.37 -7.95
C PRO A 150 -2.76 -14.01 -6.89
N VAL A 151 -1.44 -13.87 -7.09
CA VAL A 151 -0.44 -14.22 -6.07
C VAL A 151 -0.46 -13.14 -4.97
N PRO A 152 -0.58 -13.51 -3.68
CA PRO A 152 -0.55 -12.54 -2.60
C PRO A 152 0.88 -12.05 -2.34
N MET A 153 1.00 -10.73 -2.13
CA MET A 153 2.18 -10.05 -1.62
C MET A 153 1.86 -9.60 -0.19
N MET A 154 2.35 -10.32 0.81
CA MET A 154 1.96 -10.09 2.20
C MET A 154 2.98 -9.27 2.94
N ASN A 155 2.62 -8.05 3.33
CA ASN A 155 3.46 -7.21 4.19
C ASN A 155 3.53 -7.78 5.62
N ILE A 156 4.68 -8.37 6.00
CA ILE A 156 4.86 -9.02 7.29
C ILE A 156 5.81 -8.29 8.24
N LEU A 157 6.53 -7.25 7.74
CA LEU A 157 7.39 -6.41 8.55
C LEU A 157 7.39 -4.97 8.02
N ASN A 158 7.22 -4.01 8.93
CA ASN A 158 7.05 -2.59 8.64
C ASN A 158 8.23 -1.75 9.15
N GLY A 159 8.59 -0.73 8.38
CA GLY A 159 9.48 0.37 8.74
C GLY A 159 8.96 1.71 8.21
N GLY A 160 9.85 2.65 7.96
CA GLY A 160 9.52 3.96 7.38
C GLY A 160 8.38 4.68 8.11
N ALA A 161 7.50 5.32 7.35
CA ALA A 161 6.32 6.02 7.88
C ALA A 161 5.30 5.10 8.59
N HIS A 162 5.32 3.80 8.31
CA HIS A 162 4.43 2.81 8.93
C HIS A 162 4.88 2.36 10.33
N SER A 163 6.05 2.82 10.81
CA SER A 163 6.61 2.42 12.11
C SER A 163 7.50 3.50 12.73
N LYS A 164 7.61 3.49 14.06
CA LYS A 164 8.56 4.36 14.79
C LYS A 164 9.92 3.69 15.06
N ASN A 165 10.29 2.68 14.29
CA ASN A 165 11.56 1.96 14.41
C ASN A 165 12.70 2.61 13.60
N CYS A 166 13.87 1.93 13.49
CA CYS A 166 15.04 2.41 12.74
C CYS A 166 15.13 1.82 11.32
N ILE A 167 14.06 1.24 10.79
CA ILE A 167 14.03 0.69 9.45
C ILE A 167 13.55 1.78 8.50
N ASP A 168 14.37 2.14 7.49
CA ASP A 168 14.06 3.27 6.60
C ASP A 168 13.03 2.92 5.52
N PHE A 169 13.04 1.70 4.98
CA PHE A 169 12.05 1.26 4.00
C PHE A 169 10.73 0.85 4.65
N GLN A 170 9.63 1.11 3.94
CA GLN A 170 8.28 1.10 4.51
C GLN A 170 7.73 -0.30 4.73
N GLU A 171 7.93 -1.24 3.77
CA GLU A 171 7.33 -2.57 3.83
C GLU A 171 8.26 -3.66 3.33
N PHE A 172 8.17 -4.83 3.99
CA PHE A 172 8.84 -6.04 3.58
C PHE A 172 7.83 -7.17 3.46
N MET A 173 7.69 -7.67 2.25
CA MET A 173 6.64 -8.60 1.86
C MET A 173 7.21 -9.97 1.51
N ILE A 174 6.37 -11.01 1.72
CA ILE A 174 6.61 -12.36 1.22
C ILE A 174 5.60 -12.73 0.14
N LEU A 175 6.06 -13.50 -0.85
CA LEU A 175 5.27 -14.01 -1.97
C LEU A 175 5.44 -15.53 -2.06
N PRO A 176 4.36 -16.32 -2.02
CA PRO A 176 4.41 -17.79 -2.13
C PRO A 176 4.51 -18.23 -3.60
N VAL A 177 5.63 -17.91 -4.26
CA VAL A 177 5.82 -18.10 -5.71
C VAL A 177 5.81 -19.57 -6.14
N GLY A 178 6.12 -20.50 -5.22
CA GLY A 178 6.09 -21.94 -5.47
C GLY A 178 4.73 -22.60 -5.19
N ALA A 179 3.75 -21.87 -4.65
CA ALA A 179 2.44 -22.42 -4.31
C ALA A 179 1.59 -22.68 -5.56
N LYS A 180 0.77 -23.74 -5.51
CA LYS A 180 -0.09 -24.16 -6.64
C LYS A 180 -1.40 -23.38 -6.73
N GLY A 181 -1.80 -22.66 -5.68
CA GLY A 181 -3.02 -21.86 -5.61
C GLY A 181 -3.05 -21.03 -4.33
N ILE A 182 -4.12 -20.23 -4.18
CA ILE A 182 -4.21 -19.27 -3.07
C ILE A 182 -4.27 -19.95 -1.71
N ARG A 183 -4.98 -21.08 -1.57
CA ARG A 183 -5.08 -21.84 -0.33
C ARG A 183 -3.69 -22.25 0.19
N GLN A 184 -2.86 -22.84 -0.66
CA GLN A 184 -1.51 -23.25 -0.28
C GLN A 184 -0.62 -22.05 -0.01
N GLY A 185 -0.73 -20.99 -0.83
CA GLY A 185 0.00 -19.75 -0.64
C GLY A 185 -0.29 -19.08 0.70
N LEU A 186 -1.57 -18.98 1.07
CA LEU A 186 -1.97 -18.42 2.38
C LEU A 186 -1.45 -19.25 3.55
N GLN A 187 -1.51 -20.60 3.45
CA GLN A 187 -0.94 -21.49 4.48
C GLN A 187 0.54 -21.19 4.66
N TRP A 188 1.34 -21.22 3.59
CA TRP A 188 2.79 -20.98 3.66
C TRP A 188 3.12 -19.62 4.25
N CYS A 189 2.44 -18.57 3.79
CA CYS A 189 2.66 -17.22 4.31
C CYS A 189 2.28 -17.10 5.80
N ALA A 190 1.20 -17.76 6.24
CA ALA A 190 0.80 -17.77 7.64
C ALA A 190 1.83 -18.52 8.52
N GLU A 191 2.37 -19.64 8.05
CA GLU A 191 3.42 -20.39 8.74
C GLU A 191 4.71 -19.56 8.86
N VAL A 192 5.15 -18.90 7.78
CA VAL A 192 6.31 -18.00 7.81
C VAL A 192 6.08 -16.81 8.75
N TYR A 193 4.88 -16.23 8.75
CA TYR A 193 4.52 -15.12 9.64
C TYR A 193 4.61 -15.53 11.13
N GLN A 194 4.15 -16.74 11.48
CA GLN A 194 4.24 -17.25 12.86
C GLN A 194 5.68 -17.55 13.26
N GLU A 195 6.49 -18.11 12.36
CA GLU A 195 7.92 -18.35 12.64
C GLU A 195 8.69 -17.02 12.77
N LEU A 196 8.37 -15.99 11.95
CA LEU A 196 8.95 -14.66 12.12
C LEU A 196 8.62 -14.07 13.49
N LYS A 197 7.35 -14.19 13.94
CA LYS A 197 6.94 -13.75 15.28
C LYS A 197 7.79 -14.40 16.36
N LYS A 198 7.93 -15.72 16.31
CA LYS A 198 8.71 -16.50 17.28
C LYS A 198 10.18 -16.07 17.31
N LEU A 199 10.82 -15.91 16.14
CA LEU A 199 12.21 -15.46 16.05
C LEU A 199 12.41 -14.07 16.66
N LEU A 200 11.48 -13.13 16.38
CA LEU A 200 11.52 -11.78 16.95
C LEU A 200 11.34 -11.81 18.47
N ASP A 201 10.39 -12.62 18.99
CA ASP A 201 10.17 -12.78 20.45
C ASP A 201 11.39 -13.41 21.14
N GLU A 202 12.03 -14.44 20.55
CA GLU A 202 13.23 -15.10 21.08
C GLU A 202 14.44 -14.15 21.18
N ASP A 203 14.59 -13.24 20.20
CA ASP A 203 15.64 -12.23 20.18
C ASP A 203 15.28 -10.95 20.98
N GLY A 204 14.11 -10.91 21.63
CA GLY A 204 13.65 -9.81 22.50
C GLY A 204 13.15 -8.58 21.75
N HIS A 205 12.78 -8.73 20.47
CA HIS A 205 12.18 -7.66 19.67
C HIS A 205 10.66 -7.58 19.86
N SER A 206 10.10 -6.38 19.62
CA SER A 206 8.65 -6.19 19.64
C SER A 206 7.97 -6.97 18.53
N THR A 207 6.87 -7.66 18.87
CA THR A 207 5.94 -8.29 17.92
C THR A 207 4.61 -7.54 17.82
N GLY A 208 4.59 -6.26 18.23
CA GLY A 208 3.50 -5.35 17.93
C GLY A 208 3.34 -5.18 16.41
N VAL A 209 2.09 -5.08 15.94
CA VAL A 209 1.79 -4.97 14.51
C VAL A 209 1.39 -3.54 14.13
N GLY A 210 1.81 -3.13 12.93
CA GLY A 210 1.40 -1.88 12.30
C GLY A 210 -0.03 -1.93 11.71
N ASP A 211 -0.40 -0.87 11.01
CA ASP A 211 -1.74 -0.71 10.41
C ASP A 211 -2.09 -1.81 9.40
N GLU A 212 -1.11 -2.42 8.77
CA GLU A 212 -1.28 -3.47 7.77
C GLU A 212 -1.06 -4.90 8.30
N GLY A 213 -0.82 -5.03 9.61
CA GLY A 213 -0.66 -6.31 10.29
C GLY A 213 0.77 -6.87 10.28
N GLY A 214 1.73 -6.24 9.62
CA GLY A 214 3.15 -6.59 9.71
C GLY A 214 3.75 -6.19 11.04
N PHE A 215 4.78 -6.92 11.52
CA PHE A 215 5.51 -6.59 12.74
C PHE A 215 6.32 -5.31 12.57
N ALA A 216 6.55 -4.61 13.67
CA ALA A 216 7.31 -3.36 13.70
C ALA A 216 8.48 -3.42 14.72
N PRO A 217 9.45 -4.35 14.56
CA PRO A 217 10.61 -4.45 15.44
C PRO A 217 11.59 -3.31 15.21
N ASP A 218 12.40 -2.97 16.24
CA ASP A 218 13.50 -2.01 16.09
C ASP A 218 14.77 -2.76 15.62
N LEU A 219 14.88 -2.95 14.31
CA LEU A 219 16.04 -3.54 13.64
C LEU A 219 16.93 -2.45 13.07
N LYS A 220 18.21 -2.76 12.81
CA LYS A 220 19.25 -1.76 12.51
C LYS A 220 19.21 -1.21 11.09
N ASN A 221 18.82 -2.05 10.12
CA ASN A 221 18.81 -1.71 8.70
C ASN A 221 18.07 -2.78 7.87
N THR A 222 17.91 -2.52 6.59
CA THR A 222 17.27 -3.39 5.60
C THR A 222 17.88 -4.79 5.52
N PHE A 223 19.21 -4.93 5.65
CA PHE A 223 19.88 -6.23 5.59
C PHE A 223 19.48 -7.12 6.77
N GLU A 224 19.41 -6.58 7.98
CA GLU A 224 18.98 -7.33 9.16
C GLU A 224 17.52 -7.79 9.02
N VAL A 225 16.65 -6.95 8.47
CA VAL A 225 15.24 -7.33 8.16
C VAL A 225 15.21 -8.53 7.21
N LEU A 226 15.91 -8.45 6.09
CA LEU A 226 15.92 -9.52 5.10
C LEU A 226 16.58 -10.80 5.62
N ASP A 227 17.59 -10.70 6.50
CA ASP A 227 18.17 -11.84 7.18
C ASP A 227 17.15 -12.53 8.12
N TYR A 228 16.28 -11.78 8.83
CA TYR A 228 15.15 -12.35 9.60
C TYR A 228 14.14 -13.03 8.69
N LEU A 229 13.78 -12.45 7.56
CA LEU A 229 12.88 -13.08 6.59
C LEU A 229 13.46 -14.40 6.05
N MET A 230 14.75 -14.42 5.72
CA MET A 230 15.44 -15.65 5.28
C MET A 230 15.40 -16.73 6.35
N LYS A 231 15.62 -16.37 7.63
CA LYS A 231 15.53 -17.31 8.77
C LYS A 231 14.10 -17.83 8.93
N ALA A 232 13.09 -16.92 8.91
CA ALA A 232 11.69 -17.29 9.10
C ALA A 232 11.19 -18.26 8.04
N VAL A 233 11.52 -18.01 6.75
CA VAL A 233 11.18 -18.92 5.65
C VAL A 233 11.78 -20.31 5.84
N ARG A 234 13.08 -20.37 6.20
CA ARG A 234 13.76 -21.65 6.44
C ARG A 234 13.21 -22.38 7.68
N SER A 235 12.94 -21.66 8.78
CA SER A 235 12.37 -22.23 10.00
C SER A 235 10.97 -22.78 9.77
N ALA A 236 10.19 -22.17 8.88
CA ALA A 236 8.89 -22.69 8.42
C ALA A 236 9.01 -23.91 7.48
N GLY A 237 10.23 -24.30 7.10
CA GLY A 237 10.48 -25.49 6.26
C GLY A 237 10.43 -25.21 4.75
N PHE A 238 10.47 -23.94 4.34
CA PHE A 238 10.45 -23.52 2.93
C PHE A 238 11.81 -23.05 2.43
N GLU A 239 12.00 -23.13 1.11
CA GLU A 239 13.24 -22.68 0.45
C GLU A 239 13.06 -21.25 -0.12
N PRO A 240 13.86 -20.26 0.38
CA PRO A 240 13.82 -18.91 -0.16
C PRO A 240 14.17 -18.87 -1.65
N GLY A 241 13.37 -18.14 -2.42
CA GLY A 241 13.52 -17.99 -3.87
C GLY A 241 12.86 -19.09 -4.70
N ARG A 242 12.63 -20.28 -4.14
CA ARG A 242 11.89 -21.36 -4.81
C ARG A 242 10.44 -21.42 -4.35
N ASP A 243 10.21 -21.44 -3.06
CA ASP A 243 8.88 -21.55 -2.46
C ASP A 243 8.33 -20.17 -2.10
N ILE A 244 9.14 -19.37 -1.43
CA ILE A 244 8.82 -17.99 -0.99
C ILE A 244 9.89 -17.04 -1.51
N SER A 245 9.46 -15.98 -2.18
CA SER A 245 10.30 -14.84 -2.56
C SER A 245 9.91 -13.58 -1.77
N PHE A 246 10.72 -12.54 -1.88
CA PHE A 246 10.54 -11.28 -1.17
C PHE A 246 10.16 -10.14 -2.11
N ALA A 247 9.41 -9.18 -1.56
CA ALA A 247 9.21 -7.87 -2.16
C ALA A 247 9.40 -6.78 -1.11
N MET A 248 9.68 -5.58 -1.56
CA MET A 248 9.86 -4.41 -0.70
C MET A 248 9.06 -3.24 -1.28
N ASP A 249 8.60 -2.38 -0.39
CA ASP A 249 8.16 -1.03 -0.69
C ASP A 249 9.13 -0.06 -0.02
N ALA A 250 9.87 0.68 -0.83
CA ALA A 250 10.88 1.61 -0.33
C ALA A 250 10.27 2.96 0.04
N ALA A 251 9.16 3.35 -0.59
CA ALA A 251 8.52 4.67 -0.46
C ALA A 251 9.58 5.80 -0.50
N ALA A 252 10.47 5.74 -1.49
CA ALA A 252 11.71 6.51 -1.48
C ALA A 252 11.49 8.04 -1.58
N SER A 253 10.34 8.50 -2.05
CA SER A 253 9.99 9.93 -2.03
C SER A 253 9.98 10.50 -0.60
N GLU A 254 9.64 9.69 0.41
CA GLU A 254 9.70 10.13 1.82
C GLU A 254 11.14 10.31 2.35
N LEU A 255 12.11 9.66 1.72
CA LEU A 255 13.53 9.79 2.04
C LEU A 255 14.21 10.92 1.26
N PHE A 256 13.58 11.39 0.17
CA PHE A 256 14.19 12.34 -0.75
C PHE A 256 14.23 13.76 -0.16
N GLN A 257 15.39 14.38 -0.23
CA GLN A 257 15.65 15.75 0.21
C GLN A 257 15.84 16.63 -1.03
N GLU A 258 14.84 17.39 -1.42
CA GLU A 258 14.85 18.22 -2.64
C GLU A 258 16.06 19.16 -2.70
N ASP A 259 16.38 19.84 -1.59
CA ASP A 259 17.48 20.82 -1.52
C ASP A 259 18.86 20.19 -1.79
N ALA A 260 19.04 18.92 -1.41
CA ALA A 260 20.29 18.18 -1.59
C ALA A 260 20.31 17.29 -2.82
N ALA A 261 19.15 17.03 -3.44
CA ALA A 261 18.92 16.01 -4.47
C ALA A 261 19.49 14.64 -4.06
N MET A 262 19.27 14.24 -2.80
CA MET A 262 19.75 12.99 -2.20
C MET A 262 18.69 12.36 -1.30
N TYR A 263 18.83 11.06 -1.07
CA TYR A 263 17.99 10.27 -0.18
C TYR A 263 18.63 10.18 1.20
N TYR A 264 17.95 10.68 2.24
CA TYR A 264 18.40 10.62 3.63
C TYR A 264 17.84 9.38 4.34
N PHE A 265 18.72 8.65 5.02
CA PHE A 265 18.39 7.43 5.78
C PHE A 265 18.46 7.70 7.29
N PRO A 266 17.38 8.20 7.91
CA PRO A 266 17.37 8.55 9.33
C PRO A 266 17.58 7.35 10.24
N GLY A 267 17.02 6.18 9.89
CA GLY A 267 17.13 4.97 10.68
C GLY A 267 18.54 4.38 10.68
N GLU A 268 19.16 4.26 9.50
CA GLU A 268 20.55 3.82 9.39
C GLU A 268 21.51 4.80 10.10
N THR A 269 21.26 6.10 9.95
CA THR A 269 22.01 7.17 10.66
C THR A 269 21.93 6.99 12.18
N LYS A 270 20.73 6.82 12.73
CA LYS A 270 20.50 6.58 14.16
C LYS A 270 21.18 5.30 14.66
N SER A 271 21.13 4.24 13.87
CA SER A 271 21.79 2.96 14.17
C SER A 271 23.31 3.11 14.20
N LEU A 272 23.89 3.90 13.28
CA LEU A 272 25.33 4.17 13.24
C LEU A 272 25.78 4.96 14.47
N ILE A 273 25.04 6.01 14.87
CA ILE A 273 25.32 6.81 16.07
C ILE A 273 25.29 5.93 17.32
N ARG A 274 24.25 5.09 17.49
CA ARG A 274 24.15 4.14 18.61
C ARG A 274 25.33 3.16 18.67
N LYS A 275 25.81 2.69 17.52
CA LYS A 275 26.97 1.78 17.45
C LYS A 275 28.25 2.50 17.89
N ASN A 276 28.48 3.72 17.40
CA ASN A 276 29.66 4.52 17.74
C ASN A 276 29.69 4.86 19.23
N ALA A 277 28.54 5.23 19.83
CA ALA A 277 28.43 5.49 21.27
C ALA A 277 28.84 4.25 22.10
N LYS A 278 28.31 3.05 21.78
CA LYS A 278 28.68 1.79 22.47
C LYS A 278 30.18 1.45 22.34
N THR A 279 30.78 1.74 21.18
CA THR A 279 32.22 1.49 20.96
C THR A 279 33.06 2.43 21.79
N ILE A 280 32.63 3.71 21.98
CA ILE A 280 33.30 4.69 22.83
C ILE A 280 33.20 4.27 24.29
N GLU A 281 32.04 3.81 24.78
CA GLU A 281 31.89 3.28 26.15
C GLU A 281 32.78 2.06 26.40
N GLN A 282 32.86 1.12 25.46
CA GLN A 282 33.72 -0.08 25.58
C GLN A 282 35.22 0.27 25.60
N ASN A 283 35.62 1.33 24.89
CA ASN A 283 37.01 1.79 24.87
C ASN A 283 37.37 2.69 26.08
N ASN A 284 36.37 3.33 26.69
CA ASN A 284 36.56 4.21 27.90
C ASN A 284 36.53 3.45 29.23
N THR A 285 36.48 2.10 29.24
CA THR A 285 36.70 1.31 30.47
C THR A 285 38.14 1.32 30.99
N GLN A 286 39.05 2.10 30.38
CA GLN A 286 40.30 2.55 31.00
C GLN A 286 40.05 3.94 31.59
N GLU A 287 39.90 3.97 32.92
CA GLU A 287 39.73 5.07 33.83
C GLU A 287 40.21 6.44 33.33
N THR A 288 39.27 7.33 33.09
CA THR A 288 39.46 8.77 33.31
C THR A 288 38.29 9.29 34.13
N GLU A 289 38.54 9.47 35.45
CA GLU A 289 37.63 10.19 36.34
C GLU A 289 37.40 11.60 35.76
N CYS A 290 36.18 11.87 35.28
CA CYS A 290 35.76 13.23 34.94
C CYS A 290 35.38 13.95 36.24
N ASN A 291 36.18 14.90 36.67
CA ASN A 291 35.91 15.77 37.82
C ASN A 291 35.00 16.96 37.44
N CYS A 292 33.86 16.71 36.84
CA CYS A 292 32.88 17.75 36.52
C CYS A 292 31.73 17.75 37.53
N GLU A 293 31.53 18.84 38.24
CA GLU A 293 30.31 19.13 39.00
C GLU A 293 29.21 19.60 38.01
N GLY A 294 28.50 18.69 37.39
CA GLY A 294 27.40 18.99 36.48
C GLY A 294 26.19 18.07 36.75
N THR A 295 25.00 18.64 36.66
CA THR A 295 23.75 17.89 36.82
C THR A 295 23.46 17.08 35.60
N MET A 296 23.32 15.76 35.75
CA MET A 296 22.91 14.83 34.68
C MET A 296 21.44 15.05 34.38
N VAL A 297 21.12 15.54 33.18
CA VAL A 297 19.74 15.62 32.68
C VAL A 297 19.49 14.42 31.79
N VAL A 298 18.67 13.49 32.26
CA VAL A 298 18.21 12.34 31.50
C VAL A 298 16.95 12.76 30.76
N THR A 299 17.00 12.84 29.44
CA THR A 299 15.81 12.95 28.59
C THR A 299 15.37 11.57 28.10
N GLU A 300 14.08 11.29 28.11
CA GLU A 300 13.53 9.96 27.77
C GLU A 300 13.85 9.48 26.33
N GLU A 301 14.30 10.38 25.46
CA GLU A 301 14.59 10.08 24.05
C GLU A 301 16.08 9.78 23.75
N ILE A 302 17.01 10.22 24.61
CA ILE A 302 18.44 9.88 24.46
C ILE A 302 18.97 9.66 25.87
N LYS A 303 19.05 8.42 26.32
CA LYS A 303 19.78 8.05 27.53
C LYS A 303 21.27 8.25 27.25
N ASP A 304 21.94 9.06 28.07
CA ASP A 304 23.38 9.24 28.10
C ASP A 304 23.97 10.34 27.18
N VAL A 305 23.41 11.56 27.22
CA VAL A 305 24.14 12.76 26.80
C VAL A 305 24.40 13.65 28.00
N CYS A 306 25.65 13.88 28.29
CA CYS A 306 26.05 14.85 29.31
C CYS A 306 25.92 16.26 28.71
N ILE A 307 25.00 17.08 29.23
CA ILE A 307 24.88 18.50 28.88
C ILE A 307 25.60 19.29 29.99
N CYS A 308 26.79 19.77 29.70
CA CYS A 308 27.49 20.69 30.56
C CYS A 308 27.11 22.14 30.23
N GLU A 309 26.68 22.94 31.20
CA GLU A 309 26.34 24.37 31.06
C GLU A 309 27.55 25.33 30.94
N THR A 310 28.77 24.83 30.96
CA THR A 310 29.98 25.64 30.82
C THR A 310 31.02 24.91 29.97
N ASP A 311 31.88 25.67 29.27
CA ASP A 311 32.98 25.26 28.38
C ASP A 311 33.83 24.10 28.93
N CYS A 312 33.30 22.93 28.99
CA CYS A 312 34.00 21.70 29.29
C CYS A 312 34.43 21.05 28.00
N ASN A 313 35.73 20.79 27.83
CA ASN A 313 36.31 19.98 26.76
C ASN A 313 35.97 18.49 26.97
N CYS A 314 34.77 18.18 27.45
CA CYS A 314 34.23 16.83 27.39
C CYS A 314 33.96 16.53 25.93
N LEU A 315 34.60 15.50 25.41
CA LEU A 315 34.38 14.95 24.07
C LEU A 315 32.89 14.65 23.92
N THR A 316 32.09 15.65 23.48
CA THR A 316 30.88 15.33 22.74
C THR A 316 31.35 14.52 21.57
N PRO A 317 30.78 13.32 21.28
CA PRO A 317 31.07 12.70 20.02
C PRO A 317 30.74 13.76 18.96
N ASP A 318 31.71 14.01 18.09
CA ASP A 318 31.51 14.85 16.91
C ASP A 318 30.37 14.23 16.11
N THR A 319 29.12 14.60 16.47
CA THR A 319 27.90 14.17 15.75
C THR A 319 27.68 15.07 14.54
N ASP A 320 28.55 16.06 14.34
CA ASP A 320 28.59 16.89 13.16
C ASP A 320 29.13 16.04 11.98
N GLY A 321 28.23 15.38 11.24
CA GLY A 321 28.52 15.01 9.89
C GLY A 321 28.37 13.56 9.44
N GLN A 322 27.79 12.64 10.22
CA GLN A 322 27.55 11.28 9.73
C GLN A 322 26.07 11.00 9.41
N MET A 323 25.45 11.87 8.62
CA MET A 323 24.17 11.56 7.98
C MET A 323 24.41 10.57 6.84
N ILE A 324 23.66 9.47 6.83
CA ILE A 324 23.70 8.53 5.70
C ILE A 324 22.81 9.08 4.61
N MET A 325 23.46 9.58 3.56
CA MET A 325 22.83 10.12 2.35
C MET A 325 23.22 9.27 1.15
N ARG A 326 22.30 9.10 0.20
CA ARG A 326 22.55 8.39 -1.06
C ARG A 326 22.03 9.21 -2.24
N SER A 327 22.83 9.34 -3.29
CA SER A 327 22.39 9.84 -4.60
C SER A 327 21.51 8.78 -5.30
N THR A 328 20.83 9.15 -6.38
CA THR A 328 20.08 8.21 -7.22
C THR A 328 20.93 7.02 -7.67
N ASP A 329 22.17 7.26 -8.10
CA ASP A 329 23.05 6.17 -8.56
C ASP A 329 23.48 5.25 -7.39
N GLU A 330 23.74 5.80 -6.19
CA GLU A 330 24.03 5.01 -4.99
C GLU A 330 22.80 4.24 -4.48
N MET A 331 21.58 4.77 -4.66
CA MET A 331 20.34 4.02 -4.40
C MET A 331 20.22 2.81 -5.32
N ILE A 332 20.48 2.98 -6.61
CA ILE A 332 20.48 1.89 -7.58
C ILE A 332 21.50 0.82 -7.21
N ASP A 333 22.74 1.22 -6.84
CA ASP A 333 23.78 0.31 -6.36
C ASP A 333 23.38 -0.43 -5.07
N TYR A 334 22.65 0.25 -4.18
CA TYR A 334 22.15 -0.34 -2.94
C TYR A 334 21.10 -1.43 -3.23
N TYR A 335 20.14 -1.16 -4.11
CA TYR A 335 19.14 -2.15 -4.53
C TYR A 335 19.76 -3.33 -5.27
N GLU A 336 20.76 -3.11 -6.12
CA GLU A 336 21.45 -4.20 -6.81
C GLU A 336 22.11 -5.16 -5.81
N LYS A 337 22.79 -4.64 -4.77
CA LYS A 337 23.37 -5.46 -3.68
C LYS A 337 22.31 -6.27 -2.93
N LEU A 338 21.12 -5.70 -2.70
CA LEU A 338 20.02 -6.42 -2.06
C LEU A 338 19.48 -7.54 -2.95
N VAL A 339 19.25 -7.27 -4.23
CA VAL A 339 18.76 -8.25 -5.23
C VAL A 339 19.78 -9.36 -5.49
N ASP A 340 21.08 -9.07 -5.41
CA ASP A 340 22.14 -10.09 -5.55
C ASP A 340 22.21 -11.03 -4.35
N LYS A 341 21.88 -10.52 -3.14
CA LYS A 341 22.02 -11.30 -1.89
C LYS A 341 20.74 -12.05 -1.51
N TYR A 342 19.58 -11.50 -1.83
CA TYR A 342 18.28 -12.01 -1.36
C TYR A 342 17.36 -12.33 -2.54
N PRO A 343 16.39 -13.25 -2.39
CA PRO A 343 15.45 -13.63 -3.45
C PRO A 343 14.34 -12.57 -3.61
N ILE A 344 14.74 -11.32 -3.86
CA ILE A 344 13.83 -10.19 -4.10
C ILE A 344 13.35 -10.27 -5.54
N VAL A 345 12.04 -10.22 -5.73
CA VAL A 345 11.38 -10.28 -7.05
C VAL A 345 10.62 -9.00 -7.39
N SER A 346 10.50 -8.07 -6.42
CA SER A 346 9.78 -6.81 -6.60
C SER A 346 10.31 -5.72 -5.67
N ILE A 347 10.45 -4.49 -6.18
CA ILE A 347 10.69 -3.28 -5.40
C ILE A 347 9.69 -2.22 -5.88
N GLU A 348 8.91 -1.70 -4.94
CA GLU A 348 7.94 -0.63 -5.14
C GLU A 348 8.58 0.70 -4.73
N ASP A 349 8.34 1.73 -5.52
CA ASP A 349 8.82 3.11 -5.39
C ASP A 349 10.29 3.22 -4.90
N PRO A 350 11.23 2.62 -5.66
CA PRO A 350 12.64 2.64 -5.31
C PRO A 350 13.30 4.03 -5.37
N LEU A 351 12.68 4.98 -6.04
CA LEU A 351 13.16 6.35 -6.24
C LEU A 351 12.01 7.34 -6.09
N ASP A 352 12.34 8.63 -6.00
CA ASP A 352 11.38 9.73 -5.96
C ASP A 352 10.40 9.70 -7.16
N GLU A 353 9.14 10.07 -6.92
CA GLU A 353 8.03 10.01 -7.90
C GLU A 353 8.22 10.94 -9.10
N GLU A 354 9.15 11.90 -9.04
CA GLU A 354 9.51 12.80 -10.15
C GLU A 354 10.92 12.58 -10.71
N ASP A 355 11.72 11.65 -10.15
CA ASP A 355 13.05 11.28 -10.69
C ASP A 355 12.93 10.34 -11.90
N TRP A 356 12.31 10.81 -12.99
CA TRP A 356 12.08 10.02 -14.21
C TRP A 356 13.36 9.50 -14.86
N ASP A 357 14.46 10.24 -14.77
CA ASP A 357 15.75 9.82 -15.28
C ASP A 357 16.37 8.70 -14.45
N GLY A 358 16.25 8.78 -13.13
CA GLY A 358 16.63 7.71 -12.21
C GLY A 358 15.78 6.45 -12.43
N TRP A 359 14.46 6.59 -12.58
CA TRP A 359 13.56 5.48 -12.87
C TRP A 359 13.92 4.77 -14.18
N LYS A 360 14.29 5.51 -15.21
CA LYS A 360 14.82 4.91 -16.45
C LYS A 360 16.08 4.12 -16.19
N LYS A 361 17.08 4.70 -15.50
CA LYS A 361 18.35 4.05 -15.17
C LYS A 361 18.15 2.75 -14.38
N ILE A 362 17.33 2.77 -13.31
CA ILE A 362 17.07 1.57 -12.51
C ILE A 362 16.35 0.50 -13.32
N THR A 363 15.44 0.92 -14.23
CA THR A 363 14.72 -0.01 -15.10
C THR A 363 15.64 -0.70 -16.09
N GLU A 364 16.58 0.02 -16.70
CA GLU A 364 17.61 -0.54 -17.57
C GLU A 364 18.49 -1.54 -16.81
N ARG A 365 18.81 -1.27 -15.54
CA ARG A 365 19.73 -2.07 -14.73
C ARG A 365 19.09 -3.30 -14.08
N LEU A 366 17.88 -3.17 -13.53
CA LEU A 366 17.22 -4.20 -12.72
C LEU A 366 15.92 -4.73 -13.31
N GLY A 367 15.32 -4.05 -14.28
CA GLY A 367 13.99 -4.39 -14.79
C GLY A 367 13.88 -5.75 -15.49
N SER A 368 14.99 -6.32 -15.97
CA SER A 368 15.01 -7.69 -16.51
C SER A 368 15.05 -8.77 -15.41
N ARG A 369 15.35 -8.40 -14.16
CA ARG A 369 15.54 -9.31 -13.03
C ARG A 369 14.36 -9.32 -12.07
N ILE A 370 13.76 -8.14 -11.84
CA ILE A 370 12.70 -7.94 -10.84
C ILE A 370 11.57 -7.05 -11.39
N MET A 371 10.44 -7.04 -10.69
CA MET A 371 9.42 -6.01 -10.87
C MET A 371 9.89 -4.71 -10.22
N LEU A 372 9.85 -3.63 -10.98
CA LEU A 372 9.99 -2.26 -10.51
C LEU A 372 8.60 -1.63 -10.59
N VAL A 373 8.00 -1.43 -9.44
CA VAL A 373 6.59 -1.08 -9.32
C VAL A 373 6.47 0.41 -9.05
N GLY A 374 5.72 1.13 -9.89
CA GLY A 374 5.35 2.51 -9.59
C GLY A 374 4.00 2.56 -8.87
N ASP A 375 4.01 3.04 -7.61
CA ASP A 375 2.83 3.45 -6.86
C ASP A 375 2.66 4.97 -6.97
N ASP A 376 3.42 5.76 -6.24
CA ASP A 376 3.39 7.23 -6.30
C ASP A 376 3.84 7.76 -7.66
N LEU A 377 4.75 7.05 -8.33
CA LEU A 377 5.14 7.36 -9.70
C LEU A 377 3.94 7.45 -10.65
N PHE A 378 2.96 6.55 -10.52
CA PHE A 378 1.83 6.42 -11.46
C PHE A 378 0.47 6.81 -10.88
N VAL A 379 0.27 6.68 -9.58
CA VAL A 379 -0.99 6.95 -8.84
C VAL A 379 -2.25 6.41 -9.54
N THR A 380 -2.15 5.21 -10.11
CA THR A 380 -3.22 4.57 -10.91
C THR A 380 -3.70 5.44 -12.09
N ASN A 381 -2.90 6.45 -12.52
CA ASN A 381 -3.27 7.43 -13.53
C ASN A 381 -2.70 7.08 -14.91
N VAL A 382 -3.58 6.93 -15.91
CA VAL A 382 -3.19 6.55 -17.28
C VAL A 382 -2.21 7.54 -17.91
N THR A 383 -2.33 8.84 -17.62
CA THR A 383 -1.43 9.86 -18.21
C THR A 383 0.00 9.71 -17.67
N ARG A 384 0.15 9.49 -16.35
CA ARG A 384 1.45 9.24 -15.73
C ARG A 384 2.02 7.88 -16.17
N LEU A 385 1.18 6.84 -16.23
CA LEU A 385 1.57 5.53 -16.74
C LEU A 385 2.10 5.63 -18.19
N GLN A 386 1.40 6.36 -19.06
CA GLN A 386 1.83 6.55 -20.45
C GLN A 386 3.16 7.30 -20.53
N ARG A 387 3.41 8.28 -19.64
CA ARG A 387 4.71 8.96 -19.51
C ARG A 387 5.81 7.95 -19.16
N GLY A 388 5.58 7.07 -18.18
CA GLY A 388 6.53 6.02 -17.79
C GLY A 388 6.82 5.04 -18.92
N ILE A 389 5.79 4.56 -19.60
CA ILE A 389 5.90 3.68 -20.77
C ILE A 389 6.77 4.32 -21.86
N ASN A 390 6.48 5.57 -22.21
CA ASN A 390 7.22 6.28 -23.27
C ASN A 390 8.69 6.55 -22.91
N ASN A 391 9.00 6.68 -21.60
CA ASN A 391 10.35 6.91 -21.12
C ASN A 391 11.10 5.63 -20.75
N GLY A 392 10.44 4.47 -20.75
CA GLY A 392 11.05 3.19 -20.34
C GLY A 392 11.29 3.10 -18.82
N CYS A 393 10.41 3.68 -18.04
CA CYS A 393 10.47 3.70 -16.56
C CYS A 393 9.55 2.65 -15.96
N ALA A 394 10.03 1.86 -14.99
CA ALA A 394 9.30 0.77 -14.35
C ALA A 394 8.92 -0.39 -15.31
N ASN A 395 8.32 -1.44 -14.80
CA ASN A 395 7.74 -2.55 -15.57
C ASN A 395 6.49 -3.14 -14.89
N ALA A 396 6.02 -2.48 -13.83
CA ALA A 396 4.82 -2.82 -13.10
C ALA A 396 4.16 -1.55 -12.52
N ILE A 397 2.87 -1.62 -12.27
CA ILE A 397 2.07 -0.56 -11.64
C ILE A 397 1.28 -1.11 -10.47
N LEU A 398 1.24 -0.36 -9.37
CA LEU A 398 0.30 -0.59 -8.29
C LEU A 398 -1.06 0.01 -8.65
N ILE A 399 -2.13 -0.68 -8.37
CA ILE A 399 -3.51 -0.27 -8.68
C ILE A 399 -4.27 -0.04 -7.37
N LYS A 400 -4.55 1.21 -7.09
CA LYS A 400 -5.35 1.67 -5.95
C LYS A 400 -6.55 2.46 -6.48
N PRO A 401 -7.76 1.89 -6.53
CA PRO A 401 -8.92 2.56 -7.14
C PRO A 401 -9.20 3.97 -6.59
N ASN A 402 -8.93 4.20 -5.30
CA ASN A 402 -9.15 5.50 -4.68
C ASN A 402 -8.12 6.58 -5.06
N GLN A 403 -6.94 6.21 -5.59
CA GLN A 403 -5.96 7.18 -6.11
C GLN A 403 -6.48 7.90 -7.37
N ILE A 404 -7.34 7.24 -8.13
CA ILE A 404 -7.92 7.80 -9.35
C ILE A 404 -9.40 8.14 -9.18
N GLY A 405 -10.17 7.38 -8.39
CA GLY A 405 -11.50 7.73 -7.92
C GLY A 405 -12.67 7.32 -8.79
N SER A 406 -12.49 6.45 -9.80
CA SER A 406 -13.58 5.76 -10.51
C SER A 406 -13.16 4.37 -10.98
N LEU A 407 -14.13 3.46 -11.11
CA LEU A 407 -13.88 2.10 -11.58
C LEU A 407 -13.46 2.11 -13.07
N THR A 408 -14.09 2.94 -13.89
CA THR A 408 -13.76 3.07 -15.32
C THR A 408 -12.31 3.47 -15.54
N GLU A 409 -11.81 4.52 -14.83
CA GLU A 409 -10.41 4.96 -14.93
C GLU A 409 -9.45 3.91 -14.38
N THR A 410 -9.82 3.23 -13.28
CA THR A 410 -9.03 2.11 -12.71
C THR A 410 -8.87 0.97 -13.72
N MET A 411 -9.97 0.54 -14.34
CA MET A 411 -9.93 -0.52 -15.36
C MET A 411 -9.15 -0.10 -16.60
N LEU A 412 -9.20 1.18 -16.97
CA LEU A 412 -8.41 1.73 -18.08
C LEU A 412 -6.93 1.69 -17.77
N ALA A 413 -6.51 2.06 -16.55
CA ALA A 413 -5.12 1.97 -16.12
C ALA A 413 -4.59 0.53 -16.19
N ILE A 414 -5.37 -0.45 -15.69
CA ILE A 414 -5.03 -1.88 -15.76
C ILE A 414 -4.87 -2.34 -17.20
N ARG A 415 -5.80 -1.99 -18.10
CA ARG A 415 -5.75 -2.37 -19.52
C ARG A 415 -4.53 -1.75 -20.21
N THR A 416 -4.30 -0.45 -20.03
CA THR A 416 -3.15 0.26 -20.60
C THR A 416 -1.82 -0.37 -20.15
N ALA A 417 -1.68 -0.69 -18.87
CA ALA A 417 -0.50 -1.36 -18.34
C ALA A 417 -0.25 -2.71 -19.05
N LYS A 418 -1.29 -3.54 -19.14
CA LYS A 418 -1.20 -4.88 -19.75
C LYS A 418 -0.89 -4.83 -21.26
N GLU A 419 -1.50 -3.91 -21.98
CA GLU A 419 -1.26 -3.72 -23.43
C GLU A 419 0.19 -3.36 -23.73
N HIS A 420 0.90 -2.75 -22.77
CA HIS A 420 2.30 -2.36 -22.88
C HIS A 420 3.25 -3.31 -22.13
N GLY A 421 2.78 -4.47 -21.68
CA GLY A 421 3.62 -5.49 -21.03
C GLY A 421 3.97 -5.21 -19.57
N TYR A 422 3.37 -4.20 -18.94
CA TYR A 422 3.52 -3.95 -17.51
C TYR A 422 2.71 -4.97 -16.70
N ARG A 423 3.28 -5.40 -15.58
CA ARG A 423 2.55 -6.19 -14.59
C ARG A 423 1.66 -5.27 -13.76
N THR A 424 0.55 -5.80 -13.28
CA THR A 424 -0.41 -5.05 -12.46
C THR A 424 -0.55 -5.74 -11.10
N ILE A 425 -0.54 -4.94 -10.03
CA ILE A 425 -0.66 -5.40 -8.66
C ILE A 425 -1.85 -4.66 -8.04
N MET A 426 -2.92 -5.38 -7.70
CA MET A 426 -4.03 -4.77 -6.98
C MET A 426 -3.61 -4.50 -5.54
N SER A 427 -3.91 -3.30 -5.01
CA SER A 427 -3.47 -2.90 -3.67
C SER A 427 -4.61 -2.40 -2.80
N HIS A 428 -4.47 -2.68 -1.51
CA HIS A 428 -5.22 -2.05 -0.45
C HIS A 428 -4.67 -0.65 -0.13
N ARG A 429 -5.23 -0.02 0.91
CA ARG A 429 -4.66 1.17 1.54
C ARG A 429 -4.38 0.88 3.03
N SER A 430 -3.62 1.78 3.68
CA SER A 430 -3.33 1.66 5.12
C SER A 430 -4.59 1.75 5.99
N GLY A 431 -5.57 2.59 5.66
CA GLY A 431 -6.91 2.60 6.25
C GLY A 431 -7.89 1.83 5.38
N GLU A 432 -8.30 0.66 5.85
CA GLU A 432 -9.20 -0.27 5.16
C GLU A 432 -10.50 -0.49 5.91
N THR A 433 -11.47 -1.09 5.23
CA THR A 433 -12.72 -1.60 5.78
C THR A 433 -12.81 -3.11 5.56
N GLU A 434 -13.92 -3.75 5.96
CA GLU A 434 -14.20 -5.16 5.63
C GLU A 434 -14.54 -5.40 4.16
N ASP A 435 -14.74 -4.37 3.35
CA ASP A 435 -15.08 -4.51 1.92
C ASP A 435 -14.00 -5.28 1.17
N THR A 436 -14.44 -6.23 0.35
CA THR A 436 -13.59 -7.14 -0.43
C THR A 436 -13.53 -6.83 -1.92
N PHE A 437 -14.03 -5.68 -2.35
CA PHE A 437 -14.15 -5.31 -3.76
C PHE A 437 -12.85 -5.53 -4.54
N ILE A 438 -11.71 -5.14 -3.97
CA ILE A 438 -10.40 -5.28 -4.62
C ILE A 438 -9.99 -6.74 -4.88
N ALA A 439 -10.49 -7.71 -4.11
CA ALA A 439 -10.23 -9.12 -4.38
C ALA A 439 -10.98 -9.59 -5.64
N ASP A 440 -12.25 -9.22 -5.78
CA ASP A 440 -13.04 -9.51 -6.97
C ASP A 440 -12.49 -8.78 -8.22
N LEU A 441 -12.09 -7.51 -8.06
CA LEU A 441 -11.49 -6.71 -9.13
C LEU A 441 -10.16 -7.31 -9.59
N ALA A 442 -9.31 -7.77 -8.66
CA ALA A 442 -8.04 -8.42 -8.98
C ALA A 442 -8.24 -9.67 -9.82
N VAL A 443 -9.21 -10.52 -9.45
CA VAL A 443 -9.53 -11.75 -10.19
C VAL A 443 -10.16 -11.43 -11.55
N GLY A 444 -11.15 -10.53 -11.58
CA GLY A 444 -11.87 -10.18 -12.82
C GLY A 444 -10.94 -9.52 -13.83
N MET A 445 -10.08 -8.61 -13.38
CA MET A 445 -9.13 -7.91 -14.24
C MET A 445 -7.80 -8.65 -14.44
N HIS A 446 -7.61 -9.83 -13.84
CA HIS A 446 -6.39 -10.65 -13.98
C HIS A 446 -5.12 -9.85 -13.63
N THR A 447 -5.07 -9.19 -12.48
CA THR A 447 -3.93 -8.34 -12.12
C THR A 447 -2.63 -9.10 -11.86
N GLY A 448 -2.71 -10.41 -11.67
CA GLY A 448 -1.55 -11.28 -11.42
C GLY A 448 -1.11 -11.29 -9.96
N TYR A 449 -1.13 -10.14 -9.29
CA TYR A 449 -0.71 -9.97 -7.89
C TYR A 449 -1.74 -9.15 -7.11
N ILE A 450 -1.75 -9.37 -5.79
CA ILE A 450 -2.52 -8.55 -4.84
C ILE A 450 -1.70 -8.26 -3.59
N LYS A 451 -1.56 -6.97 -3.25
CA LYS A 451 -0.92 -6.45 -2.04
C LYS A 451 -2.04 -6.02 -1.08
N THR A 452 -2.32 -6.81 -0.03
CA THR A 452 -3.42 -6.51 0.90
C THR A 452 -3.08 -6.84 2.35
N GLY A 453 -1.83 -6.55 2.76
CA GLY A 453 -1.35 -6.63 4.13
C GLY A 453 -0.92 -8.03 4.57
N ALA A 454 -0.68 -8.18 5.85
CA ALA A 454 -0.27 -9.44 6.50
C ALA A 454 -1.47 -10.42 6.62
N PRO A 455 -1.21 -11.71 6.94
CA PRO A 455 -2.27 -12.68 7.28
C PRO A 455 -2.82 -12.43 8.70
N CYS A 456 -3.05 -11.18 9.02
CA CYS A 456 -3.46 -10.67 10.33
C CYS A 456 -4.32 -9.42 10.12
N ARG A 457 -5.17 -9.07 11.12
CA ARG A 457 -6.18 -8.00 11.08
C ARG A 457 -7.34 -8.30 10.13
N SER A 458 -8.56 -8.18 10.63
CA SER A 458 -9.77 -8.69 9.96
C SER A 458 -10.02 -8.05 8.59
N GLU A 459 -9.75 -6.76 8.46
CA GLU A 459 -9.91 -6.01 7.21
C GLU A 459 -8.94 -6.47 6.10
N ARG A 460 -7.78 -7.03 6.46
CA ARG A 460 -6.82 -7.64 5.51
C ARG A 460 -7.25 -9.07 5.18
N VAL A 461 -7.51 -9.85 6.22
CA VAL A 461 -7.92 -11.26 6.12
C VAL A 461 -9.23 -11.42 5.33
N ALA A 462 -10.14 -10.44 5.39
CA ALA A 462 -11.39 -10.45 4.63
C ALA A 462 -11.13 -10.63 3.12
N LYS A 463 -10.14 -9.92 2.55
CA LYS A 463 -9.76 -10.01 1.13
C LYS A 463 -9.19 -11.39 0.79
N TYR A 464 -8.33 -11.95 1.65
CA TYR A 464 -7.81 -13.31 1.47
C TYR A 464 -8.90 -14.37 1.56
N ASN A 465 -9.81 -14.25 2.51
CA ASN A 465 -10.98 -15.14 2.64
C ASN A 465 -11.90 -15.04 1.41
N ARG A 466 -12.02 -13.86 0.80
CA ARG A 466 -12.77 -13.71 -0.47
C ARG A 466 -12.06 -14.45 -1.61
N LEU A 467 -10.74 -14.35 -1.72
CA LEU A 467 -9.97 -15.08 -2.73
C LEU A 467 -10.08 -16.59 -2.58
N LEU A 468 -10.10 -17.13 -1.34
CA LEU A 468 -10.35 -18.56 -1.10
C LEU A 468 -11.70 -19.00 -1.62
N ARG A 469 -12.76 -18.21 -1.38
CA ARG A 469 -14.11 -18.52 -1.90
C ARG A 469 -14.14 -18.45 -3.43
N ILE A 470 -13.46 -17.48 -4.04
CA ILE A 470 -13.37 -17.37 -5.50
C ILE A 470 -12.61 -18.57 -6.09
N GLU A 471 -11.52 -19.03 -5.46
CA GLU A 471 -10.77 -20.22 -5.91
C GLU A 471 -11.70 -21.45 -5.95
N GLU A 472 -12.48 -21.69 -4.87
CA GLU A 472 -13.47 -22.77 -4.81
C GLU A 472 -14.54 -22.65 -5.91
N GLU A 473 -15.05 -21.45 -6.19
CA GLU A 473 -16.00 -21.20 -7.27
C GLU A 473 -15.40 -21.48 -8.66
N LEU A 474 -14.14 -21.12 -8.89
CA LEU A 474 -13.40 -21.34 -10.14
C LEU A 474 -13.05 -22.81 -10.39
N GLU A 475 -12.84 -23.59 -9.31
CA GLU A 475 -12.59 -25.03 -9.36
C GLU A 475 -13.88 -25.85 -9.55
N GLY A 476 -15.04 -25.22 -9.47
CA GLY A 476 -16.34 -25.89 -9.62
C GLY A 476 -16.75 -26.68 -8.39
N ALA A 477 -16.21 -26.34 -7.22
CA ALA A 477 -16.55 -26.98 -5.95
C ALA A 477 -17.94 -26.54 -5.41
N ARG A 478 -18.57 -25.55 -6.07
CA ARG A 478 -19.92 -25.04 -5.76
C ARG A 478 -20.69 -24.69 -7.03
#